data_7ab83c61fba6c32110d69c37b5748150
#
_entry.id   7ab83c61fba6c32110d69c37b5748150
#
_cell.length_a   1.000
_cell.length_b   1.000
_cell.length_c   1.000
_cell.angle_alpha   90.00
_cell.angle_beta   90.00
_cell.angle_gamma   90.00
#
_symmetry.space_group_name_H-M   'P 1'
#
loop_
_entity.id
_entity.type
_entity.pdbx_description
1 polymer ?
#
loop_
_entity_poly.entity_id
_entity_poly.type
_entity_poly.pdbx_seq_one_letter_code
_entity_poly.pdbx_strand_id
1 'polypeptide(L)'
;MSQEKYIMAIDQGTTSSRAIIFNKKGEKVSSSQKEFTQIFPQAGWVEHNANEIWNSVQSVIAGAFIESGVKPNQIEAIGITNQRETTVVWDKKTGLPIYNAIVWQSRQTAPLAEQLKSQGYVEKFHEKTGLIIDAYFSATKVRWILDHVEGAQERAEKGELLFGTIDTWLVWKLTDGAAHVTDYSNAARTMLYNIKELKWDDEILEILNIPKAMLPEVRSNSDIYGKTAPFHFYGGEVPISGMAGDQQAALFGQLAFEPGMVKNTYGTGSFIIMNTGEEMQLSENNLLTTIGYGINGKVYYALEGSIFIAGSAIQWLRDGLRMVENSPESEKYARDSHNNDEVYVVPAFTGLGAPYWNQNARGSVFGLTRGTTKEDFIKATLQSIAYQVRDIIDTMQVDAQTAIQVLKVDGGAAMNNFLMQFQADILGIDIARAKNLETTALGAAFLAGLSVGYWKDLDELKLLNETGELFEPSMNESRKEQLYKGWKKAVKATQVFAEIDD
;
A
#
# COMPACT_ATOMS: atom_id res chain seq x y z
N MET A 1 1.64 17.52 -37.96
CA MET A 1 2.10 17.56 -36.55
C MET A 1 1.64 16.24 -35.93
N SER A 2 2.54 15.44 -35.36
CA SER A 2 2.16 14.24 -34.61
C SER A 2 1.27 14.66 -33.45
N GLN A 3 0.13 14.01 -33.31
CA GLN A 3 -0.80 14.28 -32.19
C GLN A 3 -0.06 13.94 -30.89
N GLU A 4 -0.14 14.82 -29.89
CA GLU A 4 0.48 14.60 -28.58
C GLU A 4 -0.12 13.35 -27.93
N LYS A 5 0.72 12.56 -27.29
CA LYS A 5 0.39 11.26 -26.69
C LYS A 5 0.58 11.32 -25.19
N TYR A 6 -0.14 10.46 -24.48
CA TYR A 6 -0.25 10.46 -23.03
C TYR A 6 -0.31 9.04 -22.47
N ILE A 7 -0.02 8.90 -21.19
CA ILE A 7 -0.26 7.68 -20.41
C ILE A 7 -1.40 7.95 -19.43
N MET A 8 -2.35 7.03 -19.33
CA MET A 8 -3.37 7.06 -18.28
C MET A 8 -2.98 6.11 -17.15
N ALA A 9 -3.05 6.59 -15.91
CA ALA A 9 -2.97 5.75 -14.71
C ALA A 9 -4.36 5.63 -14.09
N ILE A 10 -4.74 4.40 -13.74
CA ILE A 10 -5.92 4.09 -12.92
C ILE A 10 -5.39 3.72 -11.53
N ASP A 11 -5.75 4.50 -10.52
CA ASP A 11 -5.38 4.31 -9.13
C ASP A 11 -6.64 3.93 -8.33
N GLN A 12 -6.78 2.64 -8.05
CA GLN A 12 -7.92 2.12 -7.31
C GLN A 12 -7.56 1.97 -5.83
N GLY A 13 -7.84 2.98 -5.02
CA GLY A 13 -7.57 3.01 -3.58
C GLY A 13 -8.67 2.33 -2.74
N THR A 14 -8.49 2.34 -1.42
CA THR A 14 -9.43 1.71 -0.48
C THR A 14 -10.79 2.42 -0.43
N THR A 15 -10.83 3.73 -0.59
CA THR A 15 -12.07 4.52 -0.44
C THR A 15 -12.55 5.16 -1.73
N SER A 16 -11.70 5.24 -2.75
CA SER A 16 -11.99 5.90 -4.00
C SER A 16 -11.17 5.35 -5.15
N SER A 17 -11.67 5.53 -6.38
CA SER A 17 -10.93 5.31 -7.60
C SER A 17 -10.53 6.63 -8.23
N ARG A 18 -9.36 6.68 -8.89
CA ARG A 18 -8.87 7.85 -9.62
C ARG A 18 -8.40 7.45 -11.01
N ALA A 19 -8.54 8.33 -11.99
CA ALA A 19 -7.86 8.26 -13.27
C ALA A 19 -7.08 9.54 -13.49
N ILE A 20 -5.80 9.40 -13.82
CA ILE A 20 -4.87 10.51 -14.01
C ILE A 20 -4.21 10.37 -15.37
N ILE A 21 -4.18 11.43 -16.15
CA ILE A 21 -3.50 11.49 -17.44
C ILE A 21 -2.16 12.22 -17.27
N PHE A 22 -1.08 11.57 -17.70
CA PHE A 22 0.29 12.12 -17.65
C PHE A 22 0.84 12.37 -19.05
N ASN A 23 1.57 13.49 -19.19
CA ASN A 23 2.32 13.79 -20.40
C ASN A 23 3.74 13.14 -20.38
N LYS A 24 4.53 13.34 -21.43
CA LYS A 24 5.89 12.80 -21.58
C LYS A 24 6.86 13.25 -20.48
N LYS A 25 6.59 14.38 -19.82
CA LYS A 25 7.39 14.89 -18.72
C LYS A 25 6.98 14.31 -17.35
N GLY A 26 6.00 13.42 -17.30
CA GLY A 26 5.44 12.93 -16.04
C GLY A 26 4.55 13.95 -15.30
N GLU A 27 4.17 15.05 -15.97
CA GLU A 27 3.29 16.06 -15.40
C GLU A 27 1.82 15.63 -15.55
N LYS A 28 1.04 15.91 -14.51
CA LYS A 28 -0.39 15.64 -14.47
C LYS A 28 -1.14 16.61 -15.41
N VAL A 29 -1.83 16.07 -16.40
CA VAL A 29 -2.68 16.82 -17.35
C VAL A 29 -4.11 16.95 -16.82
N SER A 30 -4.66 15.86 -16.28
CA SER A 30 -5.98 15.86 -15.64
C SER A 30 -6.06 14.79 -14.58
N SER A 31 -7.06 14.91 -13.69
CA SER A 31 -7.32 13.91 -12.64
C SER A 31 -8.79 13.91 -12.29
N SER A 32 -9.42 12.75 -12.30
CA SER A 32 -10.79 12.56 -11.84
C SER A 32 -10.83 11.53 -10.73
N GLN A 33 -11.61 11.79 -9.68
CA GLN A 33 -11.73 10.92 -8.51
C GLN A 33 -13.20 10.67 -8.18
N LYS A 34 -13.50 9.44 -7.72
CA LYS A 34 -14.84 9.08 -7.26
C LYS A 34 -14.75 8.09 -6.11
N GLU A 35 -15.43 8.42 -5.01
CA GLU A 35 -15.61 7.52 -3.87
C GLU A 35 -16.63 6.44 -4.19
N PHE A 36 -16.58 5.34 -3.41
CA PHE A 36 -17.52 4.23 -3.45
C PHE A 36 -17.85 3.75 -2.03
N THR A 37 -18.95 2.99 -1.91
CA THR A 37 -19.51 2.58 -0.62
C THR A 37 -18.58 1.63 0.12
N GLN A 38 -18.36 1.90 1.41
CA GLN A 38 -17.70 1.01 2.34
C GLN A 38 -18.76 0.19 3.07
N ILE A 39 -18.61 -1.13 3.13
CA ILE A 39 -19.59 -2.05 3.70
C ILE A 39 -18.99 -2.66 4.97
N PHE A 40 -19.71 -2.57 6.08
CA PHE A 40 -19.30 -3.08 7.40
C PHE A 40 -20.35 -4.08 7.92
N PRO A 41 -20.33 -5.35 7.48
CA PRO A 41 -21.37 -6.31 7.83
C PRO A 41 -21.41 -6.66 9.32
N GLN A 42 -20.24 -6.70 9.96
CA GLN A 42 -20.05 -6.97 11.37
C GLN A 42 -18.87 -6.16 11.91
N ALA A 43 -18.70 -6.11 13.22
CA ALA A 43 -17.57 -5.45 13.85
C ALA A 43 -16.23 -6.03 13.35
N GLY A 44 -15.36 -5.15 12.81
CA GLY A 44 -14.08 -5.54 12.24
C GLY A 44 -14.13 -6.13 10.83
N TRP A 45 -15.31 -6.31 10.23
CA TRP A 45 -15.45 -6.74 8.84
C TRP A 45 -15.52 -5.53 7.93
N VAL A 46 -14.78 -5.59 6.81
CA VAL A 46 -14.77 -4.55 5.80
C VAL A 46 -14.88 -5.20 4.42
N GLU A 47 -15.87 -4.78 3.66
CA GLU A 47 -16.15 -5.32 2.33
C GLU A 47 -16.45 -4.18 1.34
N HIS A 48 -16.22 -4.45 0.05
CA HIS A 48 -16.61 -3.59 -1.05
C HIS A 48 -17.46 -4.34 -2.07
N ASN A 49 -18.35 -3.62 -2.74
CA ASN A 49 -19.01 -4.14 -3.93
C ASN A 49 -18.07 -4.00 -5.13
N ALA A 50 -17.56 -5.12 -5.67
CA ALA A 50 -16.62 -5.11 -6.78
C ALA A 50 -17.21 -4.49 -8.07
N ASN A 51 -18.54 -4.56 -8.28
CA ASN A 51 -19.19 -3.90 -9.39
C ASN A 51 -19.25 -2.38 -9.19
N GLU A 52 -19.41 -1.90 -7.95
CA GLU A 52 -19.36 -0.47 -7.65
C GLU A 52 -17.95 0.09 -7.86
N ILE A 53 -16.90 -0.66 -7.47
CA ILE A 53 -15.51 -0.33 -7.81
C ILE A 53 -15.35 -0.19 -9.32
N TRP A 54 -15.83 -1.15 -10.12
CA TRP A 54 -15.78 -1.10 -11.57
C TRP A 54 -16.50 0.14 -12.13
N ASN A 55 -17.71 0.42 -11.64
CA ASN A 55 -18.48 1.60 -12.07
C ASN A 55 -17.79 2.91 -11.72
N SER A 56 -17.11 2.97 -10.57
CA SER A 56 -16.32 4.13 -10.17
C SER A 56 -15.13 4.34 -11.10
N VAL A 57 -14.43 3.27 -11.50
CA VAL A 57 -13.32 3.31 -12.46
C VAL A 57 -13.80 3.81 -13.82
N GLN A 58 -14.93 3.31 -14.35
CA GLN A 58 -15.51 3.81 -15.59
C GLN A 58 -15.84 5.31 -15.52
N SER A 59 -16.38 5.75 -14.37
CA SER A 59 -16.73 7.16 -14.15
C SER A 59 -15.49 8.06 -14.14
N VAL A 60 -14.39 7.65 -13.49
CA VAL A 60 -13.19 8.48 -13.41
C VAL A 60 -12.40 8.50 -14.73
N ILE A 61 -12.43 7.42 -15.52
CA ILE A 61 -11.88 7.42 -16.89
C ILE A 61 -12.62 8.48 -17.75
N ALA A 62 -13.95 8.47 -17.71
CA ALA A 62 -14.76 9.49 -18.40
C ALA A 62 -14.42 10.90 -17.92
N GLY A 63 -14.36 11.09 -16.60
CA GLY A 63 -14.06 12.39 -16.01
C GLY A 63 -12.69 12.93 -16.45
N ALA A 64 -11.66 12.08 -16.49
CA ALA A 64 -10.33 12.47 -16.92
C ALA A 64 -10.28 12.91 -18.40
N PHE A 65 -11.03 12.24 -19.28
CA PHE A 65 -11.18 12.66 -20.68
C PHE A 65 -11.93 13.98 -20.82
N ILE A 66 -13.02 14.16 -20.07
CA ILE A 66 -13.83 15.37 -20.12
C ILE A 66 -13.01 16.57 -19.63
N GLU A 67 -12.28 16.44 -18.54
CA GLU A 67 -11.47 17.51 -17.95
C GLU A 67 -10.32 17.94 -18.86
N SER A 68 -9.61 16.96 -19.46
CA SER A 68 -8.44 17.25 -20.30
C SER A 68 -8.76 17.58 -21.74
N GLY A 69 -9.90 17.11 -22.27
CA GLY A 69 -10.18 17.10 -23.70
C GLY A 69 -9.36 16.11 -24.52
N VAL A 70 -8.51 15.29 -23.84
CA VAL A 70 -7.73 14.20 -24.47
C VAL A 70 -8.69 13.14 -24.99
N LYS A 71 -8.39 12.58 -26.15
CA LYS A 71 -9.20 11.51 -26.76
C LYS A 71 -8.58 10.13 -26.51
N PRO A 72 -9.40 9.05 -26.47
CA PRO A 72 -8.90 7.72 -26.25
C PRO A 72 -7.73 7.29 -27.15
N ASN A 73 -7.71 7.71 -28.43
CA ASN A 73 -6.65 7.42 -29.37
C ASN A 73 -5.33 8.20 -29.11
N GLN A 74 -5.32 9.11 -28.18
CA GLN A 74 -4.12 9.81 -27.69
C GLN A 74 -3.49 9.11 -26.49
N ILE A 75 -4.16 8.15 -25.89
CA ILE A 75 -3.59 7.33 -24.81
C ILE A 75 -2.78 6.21 -25.45
N GLU A 76 -1.46 6.17 -25.15
CA GLU A 76 -0.55 5.14 -25.63
C GLU A 76 -0.66 3.85 -24.80
N ALA A 77 -0.88 3.99 -23.49
CA ALA A 77 -1.02 2.86 -22.59
C ALA A 77 -1.75 3.23 -21.31
N ILE A 78 -2.23 2.20 -20.61
CA ILE A 78 -2.85 2.30 -19.29
C ILE A 78 -1.97 1.58 -18.27
N GLY A 79 -1.65 2.28 -17.16
CA GLY A 79 -1.11 1.70 -15.95
C GLY A 79 -2.19 1.54 -14.89
N ILE A 80 -2.17 0.43 -14.15
CA ILE A 80 -3.10 0.15 -13.05
C ILE A 80 -2.30 0.04 -11.77
N THR A 81 -2.74 0.74 -10.74
CA THR A 81 -2.32 0.53 -9.37
C THR A 81 -3.55 0.39 -8.48
N ASN A 82 -3.44 -0.37 -7.40
CA ASN A 82 -4.61 -0.78 -6.62
C ASN A 82 -4.28 -0.97 -5.14
N GLN A 83 -5.32 -0.84 -4.31
CA GLN A 83 -5.28 -1.38 -2.96
C GLN A 83 -4.94 -2.87 -3.02
N ARG A 84 -3.90 -3.29 -2.30
CA ARG A 84 -3.40 -4.66 -2.35
C ARG A 84 -4.29 -5.61 -1.54
N GLU A 85 -4.10 -6.90 -1.67
CA GLU A 85 -4.70 -8.02 -0.89
C GLU A 85 -6.22 -8.13 -0.98
N THR A 86 -6.93 -7.07 -1.31
CA THR A 86 -8.39 -7.08 -1.43
C THR A 86 -8.82 -8.10 -2.47
N THR A 87 -9.67 -9.03 -2.05
CA THR A 87 -9.94 -10.30 -2.72
C THR A 87 -11.29 -10.31 -3.39
N VAL A 88 -11.32 -10.63 -4.69
CA VAL A 88 -12.55 -10.82 -5.47
C VAL A 88 -12.57 -12.25 -6.01
N VAL A 89 -13.73 -12.92 -5.89
CA VAL A 89 -14.02 -14.21 -6.55
C VAL A 89 -15.26 -14.03 -7.39
N TRP A 90 -15.19 -14.43 -8.68
CA TRP A 90 -16.29 -14.25 -9.62
C TRP A 90 -16.52 -15.44 -10.51
N ASP A 91 -17.72 -15.55 -11.03
CA ASP A 91 -18.10 -16.54 -12.02
C ASP A 91 -17.47 -16.20 -13.38
N LYS A 92 -16.71 -17.14 -13.94
CA LYS A 92 -15.96 -16.98 -15.20
C LYS A 92 -16.88 -16.70 -16.39
N LYS A 93 -18.09 -17.27 -16.41
CA LYS A 93 -19.02 -17.17 -17.53
C LYS A 93 -19.81 -15.87 -17.50
N THR A 94 -20.28 -15.46 -16.33
CA THR A 94 -21.14 -14.28 -16.17
C THR A 94 -20.35 -13.01 -15.85
N GLY A 95 -19.11 -13.14 -15.36
CA GLY A 95 -18.31 -12.03 -14.84
C GLY A 95 -18.89 -11.40 -13.58
N LEU A 96 -19.80 -12.09 -12.87
CA LEU A 96 -20.42 -11.57 -11.65
C LEU A 96 -19.67 -12.08 -10.42
N PRO A 97 -19.32 -11.18 -9.47
CA PRO A 97 -18.77 -11.58 -8.17
C PRO A 97 -19.75 -12.48 -7.42
N ILE A 98 -19.25 -13.57 -6.83
CA ILE A 98 -20.08 -14.50 -6.03
C ILE A 98 -20.23 -14.04 -4.57
N TYR A 99 -19.38 -13.10 -4.14
CA TYR A 99 -19.39 -12.45 -2.84
C TYR A 99 -18.83 -11.02 -2.97
N ASN A 100 -19.06 -10.17 -1.97
CA ASN A 100 -18.39 -8.87 -1.93
C ASN A 100 -16.86 -9.03 -1.91
N ALA A 101 -16.13 -8.05 -2.39
CA ALA A 101 -14.68 -8.01 -2.25
C ALA A 101 -14.32 -7.89 -0.76
N ILE A 102 -13.57 -8.84 -0.22
CA ILE A 102 -13.09 -8.79 1.17
C ILE A 102 -11.84 -7.91 1.21
N VAL A 103 -11.95 -6.78 1.93
CA VAL A 103 -10.92 -5.74 1.97
C VAL A 103 -9.72 -6.17 2.81
N TRP A 104 -8.53 -5.67 2.48
CA TRP A 104 -7.28 -5.92 3.21
C TRP A 104 -7.39 -5.62 4.73
N GLN A 105 -8.20 -4.64 5.12
CA GLN A 105 -8.45 -4.25 6.51
C GLN A 105 -9.37 -5.23 7.28
N SER A 106 -10.11 -6.08 6.56
CA SER A 106 -11.13 -6.94 7.18
C SER A 106 -10.50 -7.99 8.07
N ARG A 107 -11.05 -8.14 9.28
CA ARG A 107 -10.63 -9.14 10.26
C ARG A 107 -11.50 -10.41 10.23
N GLN A 108 -12.45 -10.53 9.28
CA GLN A 108 -13.40 -11.69 9.23
C GLN A 108 -12.69 -13.04 9.08
N THR A 109 -11.48 -13.06 8.55
CA THR A 109 -10.69 -14.30 8.39
C THR A 109 -9.63 -14.50 9.47
N ALA A 110 -9.60 -13.67 10.52
CA ALA A 110 -8.65 -13.79 11.62
C ALA A 110 -8.71 -15.17 12.33
N PRO A 111 -9.88 -15.80 12.56
CA PRO A 111 -9.94 -17.15 13.15
C PRO A 111 -9.20 -18.19 12.31
N LEU A 112 -9.29 -18.12 10.97
CA LEU A 112 -8.56 -19.02 10.08
C LEU A 112 -7.04 -18.77 10.13
N ALA A 113 -6.62 -17.50 10.22
CA ALA A 113 -5.20 -17.18 10.38
C ALA A 113 -4.64 -17.75 11.69
N GLU A 114 -5.35 -17.62 12.81
CA GLU A 114 -4.94 -18.21 14.09
C GLU A 114 -4.93 -19.75 14.04
N GLN A 115 -5.88 -20.37 13.37
CA GLN A 115 -5.89 -21.81 13.14
C GLN A 115 -4.62 -22.28 12.41
N LEU A 116 -4.24 -21.61 11.31
CA LEU A 116 -3.02 -21.94 10.56
C LEU A 116 -1.75 -21.79 11.41
N LYS A 117 -1.68 -20.75 12.25
CA LYS A 117 -0.56 -20.56 13.21
C LYS A 117 -0.51 -21.71 14.22
N SER A 118 -1.65 -22.09 14.81
CA SER A 118 -1.72 -23.17 15.79
C SER A 118 -1.36 -24.55 15.21
N GLN A 119 -1.56 -24.73 13.90
CA GLN A 119 -1.15 -25.91 13.14
C GLN A 119 0.34 -25.95 12.79
N GLY A 120 1.12 -24.90 13.16
CA GLY A 120 2.56 -24.86 12.97
C GLY A 120 3.03 -24.43 11.59
N TYR A 121 2.20 -23.74 10.80
CA TYR A 121 2.56 -23.33 9.43
C TYR A 121 3.33 -22.00 9.34
N VAL A 122 3.59 -21.31 10.46
CA VAL A 122 4.19 -19.96 10.47
C VAL A 122 5.48 -19.88 9.67
N GLU A 123 6.45 -20.73 9.98
CA GLU A 123 7.77 -20.73 9.34
C GLU A 123 7.65 -21.08 7.84
N LYS A 124 6.87 -22.09 7.51
CA LYS A 124 6.65 -22.51 6.12
C LYS A 124 6.09 -21.38 5.24
N PHE A 125 5.07 -20.68 5.71
CA PHE A 125 4.50 -19.56 4.96
C PHE A 125 5.49 -18.40 4.85
N HIS A 126 6.20 -18.09 5.93
CA HIS A 126 7.21 -17.03 5.94
C HIS A 126 8.35 -17.30 4.95
N GLU A 127 8.94 -18.50 4.96
CA GLU A 127 10.03 -18.87 4.05
C GLU A 127 9.65 -18.81 2.56
N LYS A 128 8.40 -19.16 2.22
CA LYS A 128 7.93 -19.23 0.85
C LYS A 128 7.40 -17.90 0.33
N THR A 129 6.69 -17.16 1.17
CA THR A 129 5.95 -15.95 0.76
C THR A 129 6.58 -14.66 1.26
N GLY A 130 7.50 -14.72 2.23
CA GLY A 130 8.05 -13.56 2.92
C GLY A 130 7.07 -12.87 3.87
N LEU A 131 5.86 -13.42 4.01
CA LEU A 131 4.76 -12.82 4.77
C LEU A 131 4.55 -13.55 6.10
N ILE A 132 3.88 -12.88 7.02
CA ILE A 132 3.33 -13.51 8.23
C ILE A 132 1.95 -14.09 7.92
N ILE A 133 1.48 -15.07 8.68
CA ILE A 133 0.09 -15.53 8.58
C ILE A 133 -0.81 -14.50 9.27
N ASP A 134 -1.62 -13.80 8.50
CA ASP A 134 -2.58 -12.80 9.00
C ASP A 134 -3.79 -12.68 8.08
N ALA A 135 -4.93 -12.25 8.62
CA ALA A 135 -6.14 -11.94 7.87
C ALA A 135 -5.94 -10.79 6.84
N TYR A 136 -4.85 -10.07 6.94
CA TYR A 136 -4.45 -9.02 6.02
C TYR A 136 -4.34 -9.51 4.57
N PHE A 137 -3.76 -10.69 4.35
CA PHE A 137 -3.43 -11.23 3.03
C PHE A 137 -4.58 -11.99 2.38
N SER A 138 -4.51 -12.19 1.04
CA SER A 138 -5.63 -12.71 0.25
C SER A 138 -5.99 -14.17 0.54
N ALA A 139 -5.01 -15.01 0.88
CA ALA A 139 -5.19 -16.46 0.98
C ALA A 139 -6.34 -16.88 1.89
N THR A 140 -6.41 -16.31 3.10
CA THR A 140 -7.47 -16.60 4.07
C THR A 140 -8.84 -16.12 3.58
N LYS A 141 -8.87 -15.03 2.79
CA LYS A 141 -10.10 -14.47 2.22
C LYS A 141 -10.66 -15.36 1.12
N VAL A 142 -9.80 -15.88 0.24
CA VAL A 142 -10.20 -16.86 -0.79
C VAL A 142 -10.78 -18.10 -0.11
N ARG A 143 -10.08 -18.67 0.89
CA ARG A 143 -10.57 -19.84 1.60
C ARG A 143 -11.91 -19.58 2.27
N TRP A 144 -12.05 -18.43 2.92
CA TRP A 144 -13.30 -18.03 3.58
C TRP A 144 -14.48 -17.97 2.59
N ILE A 145 -14.29 -17.36 1.40
CA ILE A 145 -15.34 -17.29 0.37
C ILE A 145 -15.74 -18.69 -0.10
N LEU A 146 -14.75 -19.57 -0.35
CA LEU A 146 -15.02 -20.95 -0.78
C LEU A 146 -15.77 -21.77 0.28
N ASP A 147 -15.57 -21.45 1.57
CA ASP A 147 -16.26 -22.14 2.68
C ASP A 147 -17.68 -21.61 2.95
N HIS A 148 -17.93 -20.31 2.67
CA HIS A 148 -19.17 -19.67 3.08
C HIS A 148 -20.18 -19.42 1.96
N VAL A 149 -19.73 -19.49 0.70
CA VAL A 149 -20.64 -19.40 -0.46
C VAL A 149 -21.02 -20.80 -0.93
N GLU A 150 -22.30 -21.11 -0.92
CA GLU A 150 -22.83 -22.43 -1.28
C GLU A 150 -22.35 -22.87 -2.67
N GLY A 151 -21.78 -24.07 -2.76
CA GLY A 151 -21.27 -24.68 -3.99
C GLY A 151 -20.00 -24.03 -4.55
N ALA A 152 -19.41 -23.02 -3.89
CA ALA A 152 -18.24 -22.30 -4.39
C ALA A 152 -17.02 -23.21 -4.54
N GLN A 153 -16.75 -24.10 -3.57
CA GLN A 153 -15.62 -25.03 -3.64
C GLN A 153 -15.71 -25.93 -4.88
N GLU A 154 -16.87 -26.58 -5.08
CA GLU A 154 -17.08 -27.49 -6.22
C GLU A 154 -16.97 -26.76 -7.56
N ARG A 155 -17.49 -25.54 -7.66
CA ARG A 155 -17.40 -24.69 -8.85
C ARG A 155 -15.98 -24.26 -9.13
N ALA A 156 -15.21 -23.92 -8.09
CA ALA A 156 -13.80 -23.58 -8.22
C ALA A 156 -12.95 -24.77 -8.73
N GLU A 157 -13.20 -25.99 -8.22
CA GLU A 157 -12.56 -27.22 -8.67
C GLU A 157 -12.87 -27.53 -10.14
N LYS A 158 -14.08 -27.20 -10.61
CA LYS A 158 -14.47 -27.30 -12.01
C LYS A 158 -13.92 -26.21 -12.92
N GLY A 159 -13.19 -25.22 -12.34
CA GLY A 159 -12.66 -24.07 -13.08
C GLY A 159 -13.72 -23.07 -13.55
N GLU A 160 -14.88 -23.03 -12.89
CA GLU A 160 -15.98 -22.11 -13.17
C GLU A 160 -15.83 -20.76 -12.45
N LEU A 161 -14.99 -20.70 -11.40
CA LEU A 161 -14.71 -19.49 -10.64
C LEU A 161 -13.29 -19.00 -10.90
N LEU A 162 -13.14 -17.69 -10.89
CA LEU A 162 -11.85 -17.01 -10.96
C LEU A 162 -11.62 -16.18 -9.69
N PHE A 163 -10.36 -16.11 -9.27
CA PHE A 163 -9.87 -15.27 -8.20
C PHE A 163 -9.00 -14.15 -8.76
N GLY A 164 -9.03 -13.01 -8.13
CA GLY A 164 -8.07 -11.93 -8.35
C GLY A 164 -8.06 -10.93 -7.22
N THR A 165 -6.97 -10.21 -7.14
CA THR A 165 -6.91 -8.92 -6.48
C THR A 165 -7.53 -7.85 -7.39
N ILE A 166 -7.62 -6.61 -6.93
CA ILE A 166 -8.38 -5.58 -7.67
C ILE A 166 -7.78 -5.30 -9.05
N ASP A 167 -6.47 -5.36 -9.22
CA ASP A 167 -5.79 -5.27 -10.51
C ASP A 167 -6.31 -6.30 -11.51
N THR A 168 -6.34 -7.57 -11.12
CA THR A 168 -6.86 -8.66 -11.94
C THR A 168 -8.33 -8.45 -12.32
N TRP A 169 -9.15 -8.03 -11.34
CA TRP A 169 -10.55 -7.69 -11.57
C TRP A 169 -10.70 -6.57 -12.60
N LEU A 170 -9.92 -5.50 -12.49
CA LEU A 170 -9.97 -4.38 -13.43
C LEU A 170 -9.48 -4.75 -14.82
N VAL A 171 -8.40 -5.52 -14.95
CA VAL A 171 -7.94 -6.03 -16.24
C VAL A 171 -9.00 -6.93 -16.88
N TRP A 172 -9.58 -7.87 -16.12
CA TRP A 172 -10.68 -8.70 -16.58
C TRP A 172 -11.84 -7.86 -17.11
N LYS A 173 -12.26 -6.85 -16.39
CA LYS A 173 -13.37 -5.95 -16.82
C LYS A 173 -13.00 -5.11 -18.02
N LEU A 174 -11.83 -4.48 -18.05
CA LEU A 174 -11.37 -3.64 -19.15
C LEU A 174 -11.20 -4.41 -20.45
N THR A 175 -10.81 -5.68 -20.38
CA THR A 175 -10.58 -6.57 -21.54
C THR A 175 -11.79 -7.40 -21.91
N ASP A 176 -12.95 -7.18 -21.28
CA ASP A 176 -14.18 -7.98 -21.48
C ASP A 176 -13.96 -9.49 -21.30
N GLY A 177 -13.18 -9.86 -20.28
CA GLY A 177 -12.89 -11.24 -19.91
C GLY A 177 -11.78 -11.90 -20.74
N ALA A 178 -11.09 -11.17 -21.61
CA ALA A 178 -10.04 -11.73 -22.46
C ALA A 178 -8.73 -12.03 -21.70
N ALA A 179 -8.47 -11.36 -20.60
CA ALA A 179 -7.25 -11.52 -19.80
C ALA A 179 -7.54 -11.75 -18.32
N HIS A 180 -6.99 -12.83 -17.76
CA HIS A 180 -7.03 -13.16 -16.34
C HIS A 180 -5.59 -13.20 -15.82
N VAL A 181 -5.05 -12.06 -15.46
CA VAL A 181 -3.64 -11.83 -15.13
C VAL A 181 -3.48 -10.96 -13.90
N THR A 182 -2.36 -11.13 -13.21
CA THR A 182 -1.86 -10.25 -12.15
C THR A 182 -0.38 -10.01 -12.37
N ASP A 183 0.21 -9.13 -11.56
CA ASP A 183 1.64 -8.85 -11.56
C ASP A 183 2.36 -9.48 -10.37
N TYR A 184 3.70 -9.45 -10.40
CA TYR A 184 4.53 -9.98 -9.31
C TYR A 184 4.24 -9.31 -7.97
N SER A 185 4.04 -8.00 -7.94
CA SER A 185 3.86 -7.26 -6.70
C SER A 185 2.52 -7.56 -6.02
N ASN A 186 1.43 -7.69 -6.77
CA ASN A 186 0.14 -8.11 -6.26
C ASN A 186 0.13 -9.61 -5.89
N ALA A 187 0.69 -10.48 -6.73
CA ALA A 187 0.82 -11.91 -6.42
C ALA A 187 1.57 -12.15 -5.10
N ALA A 188 2.65 -11.41 -4.87
CA ALA A 188 3.45 -11.49 -3.64
C ALA A 188 2.66 -11.12 -2.37
N ARG A 189 1.51 -10.43 -2.49
CA ARG A 189 0.66 -10.03 -1.36
C ARG A 189 -0.47 -11.02 -1.08
N THR A 190 -0.59 -12.07 -1.86
CA THR A 190 -1.69 -13.03 -1.71
C THR A 190 -1.49 -14.05 -0.59
N MET A 191 -0.25 -14.26 -0.13
CA MET A 191 0.16 -15.38 0.73
C MET A 191 -0.06 -16.76 0.08
N LEU A 192 -0.21 -16.79 -1.27
CA LEU A 192 -0.33 -18.00 -2.10
C LEU A 192 0.87 -18.15 -3.05
N TYR A 193 1.68 -17.09 -3.20
CA TYR A 193 2.72 -16.99 -4.20
C TYR A 193 4.10 -17.20 -3.55
N ASN A 194 4.86 -18.16 -4.09
CA ASN A 194 6.24 -18.39 -3.69
C ASN A 194 7.13 -17.34 -4.37
N ILE A 195 7.58 -16.36 -3.58
CA ILE A 195 8.35 -15.22 -4.09
C ILE A 195 9.79 -15.59 -4.49
N LYS A 196 10.30 -16.73 -4.02
CA LYS A 196 11.61 -17.24 -4.41
C LYS A 196 11.57 -18.02 -5.73
N GLU A 197 10.54 -18.85 -5.90
CA GLU A 197 10.37 -19.67 -7.11
C GLU A 197 9.56 -18.97 -8.21
N LEU A 198 8.99 -17.78 -7.88
CA LEU A 198 8.18 -16.97 -8.77
C LEU A 198 7.01 -17.75 -9.40
N LYS A 199 6.27 -18.47 -8.56
CA LYS A 199 5.09 -19.25 -8.96
C LYS A 199 4.09 -19.37 -7.82
N TRP A 200 2.84 -19.69 -8.14
CA TRP A 200 1.86 -20.13 -7.15
C TRP A 200 2.38 -21.37 -6.43
N ASP A 201 2.34 -21.38 -5.09
CA ASP A 201 2.91 -22.46 -4.29
C ASP A 201 1.92 -23.61 -4.12
N ASP A 202 2.22 -24.75 -4.74
CA ASP A 202 1.32 -25.91 -4.77
C ASP A 202 1.06 -26.48 -3.35
N GLU A 203 2.06 -26.43 -2.44
CA GLU A 203 1.87 -26.90 -1.06
C GLU A 203 0.96 -25.98 -0.26
N ILE A 204 1.11 -24.66 -0.40
CA ILE A 204 0.21 -23.70 0.25
C ILE A 204 -1.22 -23.83 -0.30
N LEU A 205 -1.37 -24.02 -1.59
CA LEU A 205 -2.68 -24.25 -2.21
C LEU A 205 -3.34 -25.54 -1.69
N GLU A 206 -2.58 -26.59 -1.48
CA GLU A 206 -3.07 -27.85 -0.90
C GLU A 206 -3.50 -27.65 0.57
N ILE A 207 -2.66 -27.00 1.41
CA ILE A 207 -2.97 -26.69 2.81
C ILE A 207 -4.29 -25.91 2.93
N LEU A 208 -4.50 -24.95 2.04
CA LEU A 208 -5.69 -24.10 2.05
C LEU A 208 -6.84 -24.66 1.19
N ASN A 209 -6.66 -25.79 0.51
CA ASN A 209 -7.63 -26.38 -0.41
C ASN A 209 -8.17 -25.32 -1.41
N ILE A 210 -7.24 -24.59 -2.05
CA ILE A 210 -7.57 -23.58 -3.07
C ILE A 210 -7.23 -24.15 -4.44
N PRO A 211 -8.23 -24.34 -5.33
CA PRO A 211 -8.00 -24.88 -6.67
C PRO A 211 -7.13 -23.97 -7.54
N LYS A 212 -6.04 -24.48 -8.08
CA LYS A 212 -5.11 -23.72 -8.95
C LYS A 212 -5.79 -23.15 -10.19
N ALA A 213 -6.86 -23.79 -10.66
CA ALA A 213 -7.62 -23.38 -11.85
C ALA A 213 -8.27 -21.99 -11.73
N MET A 214 -8.45 -21.48 -10.48
CA MET A 214 -9.03 -20.15 -10.25
C MET A 214 -7.99 -19.02 -10.18
N LEU A 215 -6.69 -19.33 -10.22
CA LEU A 215 -5.62 -18.34 -10.04
C LEU A 215 -5.24 -17.68 -11.37
N PRO A 216 -4.94 -16.35 -11.37
CA PRO A 216 -4.50 -15.64 -12.57
C PRO A 216 -3.08 -16.02 -12.99
N GLU A 217 -2.75 -15.78 -14.24
CA GLU A 217 -1.37 -15.80 -14.73
C GLU A 217 -0.59 -14.63 -14.11
N VAL A 218 0.61 -14.88 -13.62
CA VAL A 218 1.48 -13.85 -13.03
C VAL A 218 2.47 -13.36 -14.07
N ARG A 219 2.54 -12.05 -14.27
CA ARG A 219 3.44 -11.42 -15.24
C ARG A 219 4.29 -10.32 -14.61
N SER A 220 5.23 -9.81 -15.41
CA SER A 220 6.07 -8.65 -15.02
C SER A 220 5.19 -7.42 -14.75
N ASN A 221 5.68 -6.49 -13.91
CA ASN A 221 4.98 -5.24 -13.62
C ASN A 221 4.91 -4.28 -14.82
N SER A 222 5.81 -4.46 -15.80
CA SER A 222 5.83 -3.75 -17.08
C SER A 222 5.75 -4.80 -18.20
N ASP A 223 4.54 -5.10 -18.65
CA ASP A 223 4.22 -6.09 -19.68
C ASP A 223 2.87 -5.76 -20.32
N ILE A 224 2.58 -6.25 -21.51
CA ILE A 224 1.28 -6.07 -22.16
C ILE A 224 0.32 -7.15 -21.67
N TYR A 225 -0.57 -6.82 -20.75
CA TYR A 225 -1.54 -7.75 -20.17
C TYR A 225 -2.75 -8.01 -21.08
N GLY A 226 -3.07 -7.06 -21.93
CA GLY A 226 -4.20 -7.10 -22.87
C GLY A 226 -4.48 -5.70 -23.42
N LYS A 227 -5.56 -5.59 -24.19
CA LYS A 227 -6.08 -4.31 -24.68
C LYS A 227 -7.48 -4.09 -24.16
N THR A 228 -7.83 -2.84 -23.95
CA THR A 228 -9.19 -2.48 -23.56
C THR A 228 -10.18 -2.87 -24.65
N ALA A 229 -11.33 -3.41 -24.25
CA ALA A 229 -12.47 -3.54 -25.16
C ALA A 229 -12.99 -2.13 -25.51
N PRO A 230 -13.28 -1.83 -26.79
CA PRO A 230 -13.62 -0.47 -27.24
C PRO A 230 -14.79 0.17 -26.45
N PHE A 231 -15.80 -0.63 -26.14
CA PHE A 231 -16.97 -0.13 -25.39
C PHE A 231 -16.69 0.17 -23.90
N HIS A 232 -15.62 -0.37 -23.35
CA HIS A 232 -15.16 -0.06 -21.99
C HIS A 232 -14.18 1.12 -21.94
N PHE A 233 -13.67 1.57 -23.09
CA PHE A 233 -12.71 2.68 -23.18
C PHE A 233 -13.06 3.70 -24.27
N TYR A 234 -14.36 4.03 -24.36
CA TYR A 234 -14.88 5.10 -25.23
C TYR A 234 -14.45 4.99 -26.70
N GLY A 235 -14.39 3.79 -27.23
CA GLY A 235 -13.98 3.47 -28.58
C GLY A 235 -12.48 3.22 -28.78
N GLY A 236 -11.67 3.31 -27.74
CA GLY A 236 -10.22 3.05 -27.79
C GLY A 236 -9.87 1.59 -27.52
N GLU A 237 -8.96 1.03 -28.31
CA GLU A 237 -8.25 -0.23 -28.03
C GLU A 237 -6.83 0.10 -27.55
N VAL A 238 -6.69 0.31 -26.25
CA VAL A 238 -5.45 0.78 -25.62
C VAL A 238 -4.80 -0.36 -24.84
N PRO A 239 -3.47 -0.60 -24.97
CA PRO A 239 -2.79 -1.59 -24.17
C PRO A 239 -2.82 -1.26 -22.69
N ILE A 240 -3.14 -2.25 -21.86
CA ILE A 240 -2.94 -2.23 -20.42
C ILE A 240 -1.58 -2.84 -20.20
N SER A 241 -0.60 -2.03 -19.77
CA SER A 241 0.81 -2.46 -19.85
C SER A 241 1.69 -2.11 -18.66
N GLY A 242 1.11 -1.55 -17.60
CA GLY A 242 1.76 -1.36 -16.30
C GLY A 242 0.82 -1.79 -15.19
N MET A 243 1.32 -2.56 -14.22
CA MET A 243 0.51 -2.99 -13.09
C MET A 243 1.37 -3.14 -11.84
N ALA A 244 0.94 -2.58 -10.73
CA ALA A 244 1.59 -2.74 -9.44
C ALA A 244 0.63 -2.44 -8.29
N GLY A 245 0.81 -3.14 -7.17
CA GLY A 245 0.18 -2.74 -5.91
C GLY A 245 0.56 -1.31 -5.53
N ASP A 246 -0.31 -0.61 -4.83
CA ASP A 246 -0.18 0.83 -4.56
C ASP A 246 1.17 1.23 -3.94
N GLN A 247 1.66 0.46 -2.99
CA GLN A 247 2.91 0.75 -2.31
C GLN A 247 4.14 0.47 -3.19
N GLN A 248 4.07 -0.57 -4.04
CA GLN A 248 5.09 -0.89 -5.02
C GLN A 248 5.09 0.12 -6.18
N ALA A 249 3.92 0.55 -6.62
CA ALA A 249 3.80 1.63 -7.59
C ALA A 249 4.42 2.93 -7.06
N ALA A 250 4.17 3.28 -5.78
CA ALA A 250 4.81 4.43 -5.15
C ALA A 250 6.33 4.29 -5.06
N LEU A 251 6.85 3.09 -4.75
CA LEU A 251 8.29 2.81 -4.77
C LEU A 251 8.88 3.11 -6.15
N PHE A 252 8.22 2.62 -7.21
CA PHE A 252 8.64 2.82 -8.59
C PHE A 252 8.51 4.30 -9.02
N GLY A 253 7.40 4.97 -8.65
CA GLY A 253 7.17 6.38 -8.94
C GLY A 253 8.11 7.33 -8.20
N GLN A 254 8.60 6.94 -7.03
CA GLN A 254 9.67 7.61 -6.30
C GLN A 254 11.07 7.33 -6.88
N LEU A 255 11.16 6.53 -7.96
CA LEU A 255 12.40 6.12 -8.60
C LEU A 255 13.41 5.48 -7.62
N ALA A 256 12.90 4.63 -6.73
CA ALA A 256 13.72 3.90 -5.76
C ALA A 256 14.30 2.62 -6.42
N PHE A 257 15.13 2.80 -7.44
CA PHE A 257 15.64 1.72 -8.29
C PHE A 257 16.89 1.03 -7.76
N GLU A 258 17.60 1.67 -6.85
CA GLU A 258 18.83 1.12 -6.30
C GLU A 258 18.58 0.44 -4.94
N PRO A 259 19.31 -0.65 -4.61
CA PRO A 259 19.24 -1.27 -3.29
C PRO A 259 19.53 -0.25 -2.17
N GLY A 260 18.78 -0.33 -1.08
CA GLY A 260 18.87 0.60 0.05
C GLY A 260 18.06 1.88 -0.12
N MET A 261 17.48 2.14 -1.30
CA MET A 261 16.53 3.24 -1.45
C MET A 261 15.20 2.92 -0.78
N VAL A 262 14.70 3.87 -0.01
CA VAL A 262 13.49 3.72 0.82
C VAL A 262 12.49 4.81 0.52
N LYS A 263 11.23 4.44 0.45
CA LYS A 263 10.10 5.38 0.40
C LYS A 263 9.17 5.17 1.58
N ASN A 264 8.48 6.22 2.00
CA ASN A 264 7.38 6.18 2.94
C ASN A 264 6.19 6.97 2.42
N THR A 265 5.04 6.33 2.31
CA THR A 265 3.77 6.98 1.96
C THR A 265 2.94 7.20 3.22
N TYR A 266 2.72 8.48 3.59
CA TYR A 266 1.92 8.88 4.75
C TYR A 266 0.45 9.08 4.35
N GLY A 267 -0.32 8.00 4.42
CA GLY A 267 -1.77 8.00 4.23
C GLY A 267 -2.53 7.91 5.56
N THR A 268 -3.64 7.19 5.59
CA THR A 268 -4.38 6.81 6.83
C THR A 268 -3.45 6.06 7.78
N GLY A 269 -2.77 5.02 7.27
CA GLY A 269 -1.57 4.43 7.84
C GLY A 269 -0.32 5.00 7.17
N SER A 270 0.82 4.39 7.44
CA SER A 270 2.08 4.71 6.78
C SER A 270 2.77 3.42 6.34
N PHE A 271 3.24 3.38 5.09
CA PHE A 271 3.82 2.19 4.51
C PHE A 271 5.23 2.51 3.98
N ILE A 272 6.19 1.86 4.60
CA ILE A 272 7.61 2.04 4.32
C ILE A 272 8.10 0.85 3.54
N ILE A 273 8.69 1.09 2.37
CA ILE A 273 9.26 0.04 1.52
C ILE A 273 10.69 0.40 1.15
N MET A 274 11.59 -0.55 1.38
CA MET A 274 12.99 -0.51 0.98
C MET A 274 13.22 -1.47 -0.18
N ASN A 275 13.80 -0.99 -1.27
CA ASN A 275 14.33 -1.85 -2.32
C ASN A 275 15.57 -2.60 -1.80
N THR A 276 15.58 -3.92 -1.82
CA THR A 276 16.71 -4.75 -1.38
C THR A 276 17.52 -5.35 -2.53
N GLY A 277 17.14 -5.06 -3.79
CA GLY A 277 17.82 -5.57 -4.98
C GLY A 277 17.26 -6.89 -5.50
N GLU A 278 18.07 -7.59 -6.30
CA GLU A 278 17.67 -8.82 -6.99
C GLU A 278 17.73 -10.07 -6.09
N GLU A 279 18.36 -10.00 -4.93
CA GLU A 279 18.45 -11.10 -3.98
C GLU A 279 17.38 -10.98 -2.88
N MET A 280 16.62 -12.05 -2.68
CA MET A 280 15.60 -12.10 -1.65
C MET A 280 16.24 -12.12 -0.26
N GLN A 281 15.87 -11.15 0.57
CA GLN A 281 16.29 -11.08 1.98
C GLN A 281 15.06 -11.26 2.87
N LEU A 282 14.95 -12.41 3.54
CA LEU A 282 13.87 -12.63 4.51
C LEU A 282 14.14 -11.80 5.77
N SER A 283 13.11 -11.08 6.22
CA SER A 283 13.19 -10.36 7.47
C SER A 283 13.20 -11.32 8.65
N GLU A 284 14.14 -11.14 9.56
CA GLU A 284 14.22 -11.87 10.83
C GLU A 284 13.63 -11.05 12.00
N ASN A 285 13.27 -9.79 11.75
CA ASN A 285 12.83 -8.83 12.77
C ASN A 285 11.38 -8.34 12.54
N ASN A 286 10.50 -9.24 12.07
CA ASN A 286 9.05 -8.99 11.92
C ASN A 286 8.68 -7.91 10.89
N LEU A 287 9.51 -7.65 9.89
CA LEU A 287 9.08 -6.95 8.68
C LEU A 287 8.52 -7.96 7.67
N LEU A 288 7.90 -7.45 6.62
CA LEU A 288 7.47 -8.27 5.50
C LEU A 288 8.55 -8.26 4.41
N THR A 289 8.88 -9.44 3.86
CA THR A 289 9.63 -9.54 2.63
C THR A 289 8.65 -9.71 1.48
N THR A 290 8.81 -8.93 0.43
CA THR A 290 7.89 -8.93 -0.71
C THR A 290 8.63 -8.68 -2.02
N ILE A 291 7.93 -8.72 -3.14
CA ILE A 291 8.47 -8.25 -4.42
C ILE A 291 8.16 -6.77 -4.56
N GLY A 292 9.20 -5.97 -4.80
CA GLY A 292 9.07 -4.56 -5.11
C GLY A 292 8.53 -4.34 -6.52
N TYR A 293 9.18 -4.92 -7.51
CA TYR A 293 8.72 -4.93 -8.91
C TYR A 293 9.50 -5.93 -9.74
N GLY A 294 8.92 -6.33 -10.89
CA GLY A 294 9.60 -7.10 -11.93
C GLY A 294 9.60 -6.31 -13.25
N ILE A 295 10.76 -6.19 -13.88
CA ILE A 295 10.95 -5.49 -15.15
C ILE A 295 12.11 -6.10 -15.94
N ASN A 296 11.99 -6.17 -17.25
CA ASN A 296 13.06 -6.66 -18.15
C ASN A 296 13.62 -8.06 -17.78
N GLY A 297 12.74 -8.95 -17.30
CA GLY A 297 13.12 -10.31 -16.89
C GLY A 297 13.82 -10.41 -15.54
N LYS A 298 13.92 -9.31 -14.79
CA LYS A 298 14.48 -9.26 -13.45
C LYS A 298 13.39 -8.96 -12.41
N VAL A 299 13.56 -9.50 -11.22
CA VAL A 299 12.70 -9.23 -10.06
C VAL A 299 13.52 -8.54 -8.99
N TYR A 300 12.99 -7.48 -8.43
CA TYR A 300 13.57 -6.73 -7.33
C TYR A 300 12.73 -6.93 -6.08
N TYR A 301 13.37 -7.36 -5.02
CA TYR A 301 12.73 -7.60 -3.73
C TYR A 301 12.67 -6.35 -2.88
N ALA A 302 11.85 -6.40 -1.85
CA ALA A 302 11.70 -5.29 -0.92
C ALA A 302 11.41 -5.78 0.50
N LEU A 303 11.85 -5.01 1.50
CA LEU A 303 11.36 -5.08 2.87
C LEU A 303 10.24 -4.07 3.05
N GLU A 304 9.17 -4.46 3.73
CA GLU A 304 8.04 -3.59 4.02
C GLU A 304 7.72 -3.57 5.52
N GLY A 305 7.54 -2.34 6.05
CA GLY A 305 6.96 -2.10 7.35
C GLY A 305 5.66 -1.33 7.24
N SER A 306 4.63 -1.81 7.93
CA SER A 306 3.29 -1.22 7.91
C SER A 306 2.95 -0.61 9.26
N ILE A 307 2.63 0.68 9.26
CA ILE A 307 2.10 1.44 10.40
C ILE A 307 0.61 1.64 10.16
N PHE A 308 -0.25 1.10 11.02
CA PHE A 308 -1.69 1.14 10.78
C PHE A 308 -2.30 2.52 11.04
N ILE A 309 -1.74 3.27 11.97
CA ILE A 309 -2.25 4.57 12.41
C ILE A 309 -1.18 5.65 12.21
N ALA A 310 -1.34 6.45 11.16
CA ALA A 310 -0.53 7.63 10.87
C ALA A 310 -1.42 8.87 10.68
N GLY A 311 -1.83 9.21 9.47
CA GLY A 311 -2.75 10.32 9.20
C GLY A 311 -4.09 10.18 9.91
N SER A 312 -4.55 8.95 10.18
CA SER A 312 -5.75 8.69 10.98
C SER A 312 -5.64 9.18 12.42
N ALA A 313 -4.43 9.28 13.00
CA ALA A 313 -4.25 9.91 14.30
C ALA A 313 -4.59 11.42 14.26
N ILE A 314 -4.22 12.10 13.16
CA ILE A 314 -4.56 13.52 12.96
C ILE A 314 -6.07 13.67 12.71
N GLN A 315 -6.67 12.76 11.94
CA GLN A 315 -8.13 12.74 11.76
C GLN A 315 -8.86 12.53 13.08
N TRP A 316 -8.35 11.67 13.94
CA TRP A 316 -8.91 11.46 15.28
C TRP A 316 -8.82 12.73 16.16
N LEU A 317 -7.73 13.51 16.09
CA LEU A 317 -7.65 14.82 16.75
C LEU A 317 -8.73 15.78 16.27
N ARG A 318 -9.09 15.73 14.97
CA ARG A 318 -10.12 16.55 14.36
C ARG A 318 -11.53 16.05 14.70
N ASP A 319 -11.83 14.81 14.36
CA ASP A 319 -13.20 14.27 14.36
C ASP A 319 -13.61 13.69 15.73
N GLY A 320 -12.70 13.03 16.41
CA GLY A 320 -12.92 12.40 17.72
C GLY A 320 -12.76 13.38 18.88
N LEU A 321 -11.62 14.06 18.96
CA LEU A 321 -11.30 14.95 20.06
C LEU A 321 -11.66 16.42 19.80
N ARG A 322 -11.90 16.81 18.54
CA ARG A 322 -12.20 18.20 18.12
C ARG A 322 -11.15 19.21 18.60
N MET A 323 -9.88 18.79 18.59
CA MET A 323 -8.76 19.62 18.98
C MET A 323 -8.24 20.50 17.84
N VAL A 324 -8.51 20.15 16.60
CA VAL A 324 -8.19 20.90 15.38
C VAL A 324 -9.41 20.96 14.48
N GLU A 325 -9.57 22.02 13.68
CA GLU A 325 -10.66 22.16 12.71
C GLU A 325 -10.32 21.41 11.40
N ASN A 326 -9.04 21.40 11.05
CA ASN A 326 -8.53 20.71 9.86
C ASN A 326 -7.11 20.15 10.11
N SER A 327 -6.67 19.21 9.28
CA SER A 327 -5.35 18.57 9.47
C SER A 327 -4.17 19.54 9.39
N PRO A 328 -4.13 20.56 8.51
CA PRO A 328 -3.04 21.53 8.44
C PRO A 328 -2.82 22.33 9.74
N GLU A 329 -3.88 22.62 10.52
CA GLU A 329 -3.74 23.34 11.79
C GLU A 329 -2.88 22.60 12.81
N SER A 330 -2.77 21.28 12.72
CA SER A 330 -1.93 20.49 13.62
C SER A 330 -0.47 20.93 13.60
N GLU A 331 0.04 21.40 12.45
CA GLU A 331 1.39 21.94 12.35
C GLU A 331 1.57 23.19 13.21
N LYS A 332 0.61 24.14 13.13
CA LYS A 332 0.66 25.38 13.91
C LYS A 332 0.65 25.07 15.40
N TYR A 333 -0.30 24.27 15.87
CA TYR A 333 -0.38 23.90 17.29
C TYR A 333 0.87 23.17 17.77
N ALA A 334 1.46 22.29 16.97
CA ALA A 334 2.69 21.61 17.36
C ALA A 334 3.88 22.56 17.50
N ARG A 335 3.95 23.61 16.65
CA ARG A 335 4.97 24.68 16.77
C ARG A 335 4.76 25.60 17.95
N ASP A 336 3.50 25.82 18.35
CA ASP A 336 3.13 26.66 19.49
C ASP A 336 3.31 25.94 20.84
N SER A 337 3.57 24.63 20.85
CA SER A 337 3.87 23.87 22.09
C SER A 337 5.20 24.31 22.70
N HIS A 338 5.18 24.62 23.97
CA HIS A 338 6.34 25.03 24.76
C HIS A 338 6.90 23.91 25.66
N ASN A 339 6.33 22.72 25.59
CA ASN A 339 6.74 21.57 26.41
C ASN A 339 8.01 20.90 25.88
N ASN A 340 8.77 20.28 26.76
CA ASN A 340 10.04 19.60 26.48
C ASN A 340 9.89 18.20 25.88
N ASP A 341 8.80 17.90 25.15
CA ASP A 341 8.56 16.61 24.50
C ASP A 341 8.53 15.42 25.47
N GLU A 342 7.88 15.59 26.64
CA GLU A 342 7.75 14.54 27.66
C GLU A 342 6.43 13.76 27.56
N VAL A 343 5.50 14.20 26.68
CA VAL A 343 4.24 13.53 26.41
C VAL A 343 4.43 12.57 25.26
N TYR A 344 3.98 11.33 25.42
CA TYR A 344 4.00 10.30 24.38
C TYR A 344 2.61 9.77 24.11
N VAL A 345 2.17 9.81 22.87
CA VAL A 345 0.93 9.21 22.40
C VAL A 345 1.30 7.96 21.63
N VAL A 346 0.78 6.80 22.03
CA VAL A 346 0.89 5.55 21.27
C VAL A 346 -0.45 5.29 20.58
N PRO A 347 -0.59 5.58 19.28
CA PRO A 347 -1.90 5.57 18.61
C PRO A 347 -2.30 4.17 18.14
N ALA A 348 -2.31 3.19 19.04
CA ALA A 348 -2.64 1.80 18.73
C ALA A 348 -4.17 1.57 18.65
N PHE A 349 -4.91 2.37 17.87
CA PHE A 349 -6.38 2.31 17.82
C PHE A 349 -6.91 0.97 17.29
N THR A 350 -6.16 0.33 16.41
CA THR A 350 -6.45 -0.99 15.84
C THR A 350 -5.33 -2.00 16.10
N GLY A 351 -4.57 -1.79 17.17
CA GLY A 351 -3.35 -2.53 17.47
C GLY A 351 -2.10 -1.85 16.94
N LEU A 352 -0.95 -2.47 17.18
CA LEU A 352 0.35 -2.06 16.67
C LEU A 352 0.72 -2.93 15.47
N GLY A 353 1.16 -2.30 14.37
CA GLY A 353 1.71 -2.94 13.19
C GLY A 353 3.17 -3.38 13.38
N ALA A 354 3.93 -3.41 12.29
CA ALA A 354 5.35 -3.75 12.33
C ALA A 354 6.15 -2.77 13.23
N PRO A 355 7.20 -3.23 13.92
CA PRO A 355 7.66 -4.61 14.06
C PRO A 355 6.97 -5.38 15.20
N TYR A 356 5.97 -4.78 15.86
CA TYR A 356 5.37 -5.30 17.10
C TYR A 356 4.28 -6.35 16.89
N TRP A 357 3.46 -6.20 15.84
CA TRP A 357 2.33 -7.06 15.48
C TRP A 357 1.42 -7.44 16.65
N ASN A 358 1.11 -6.44 17.52
CA ASN A 358 0.24 -6.63 18.68
C ASN A 358 -1.18 -6.12 18.38
N GLN A 359 -2.09 -7.06 18.11
CA GLN A 359 -3.49 -6.76 17.77
C GLN A 359 -4.33 -6.32 18.99
N ASN A 360 -3.89 -6.66 20.20
CA ASN A 360 -4.60 -6.36 21.45
C ASN A 360 -4.24 -4.99 22.02
N ALA A 361 -3.12 -4.39 21.57
CA ALA A 361 -2.75 -3.06 21.99
C ALA A 361 -3.84 -2.04 21.66
N ARG A 362 -4.02 -1.07 22.54
CA ARG A 362 -4.95 0.06 22.37
C ARG A 362 -4.23 1.37 22.62
N GLY A 363 -4.77 2.45 22.05
CA GLY A 363 -4.18 3.79 22.16
C GLY A 363 -3.93 4.18 23.62
N SER A 364 -2.74 4.71 23.90
CA SER A 364 -2.31 5.07 25.25
C SER A 364 -1.58 6.43 25.24
N VAL A 365 -1.61 7.14 26.35
CA VAL A 365 -0.92 8.41 26.52
C VAL A 365 -0.13 8.40 27.82
N PHE A 366 1.11 8.84 27.77
CA PHE A 366 2.04 8.84 28.90
C PHE A 366 2.68 10.21 29.07
N GLY A 367 3.14 10.52 30.29
CA GLY A 367 3.86 11.75 30.61
C GLY A 367 2.98 12.97 30.83
N LEU A 368 1.67 12.82 31.04
CA LEU A 368 0.77 13.93 31.32
C LEU A 368 1.05 14.53 32.68
N THR A 369 1.09 15.86 32.73
CA THR A 369 1.18 16.67 33.95
C THR A 369 0.02 17.66 33.99
N ARG A 370 -0.15 18.37 35.14
CA ARG A 370 -1.17 19.41 35.23
C ARG A 370 -0.91 20.57 34.23
N GLY A 371 0.33 20.75 33.79
CA GLY A 371 0.72 21.78 32.83
C GLY A 371 0.61 21.35 31.35
N THR A 372 0.25 20.11 31.09
CA THR A 372 0.11 19.64 29.73
C THR A 372 -1.06 20.33 29.01
N THR A 373 -0.80 20.91 27.86
CA THR A 373 -1.77 21.66 27.05
C THR A 373 -2.27 20.88 25.84
N LYS A 374 -3.25 21.43 25.16
CA LYS A 374 -3.76 20.90 23.88
C LYS A 374 -2.64 20.83 22.82
N GLU A 375 -1.82 21.86 22.76
CA GLU A 375 -0.69 21.99 21.84
C GLU A 375 0.32 20.86 22.05
N ASP A 376 0.63 20.52 23.29
CA ASP A 376 1.54 19.43 23.65
C ASP A 376 0.98 18.07 23.21
N PHE A 377 -0.32 17.87 23.37
CA PHE A 377 -0.99 16.65 22.96
C PHE A 377 -0.99 16.47 21.44
N ILE A 378 -1.28 17.54 20.69
CA ILE A 378 -1.23 17.56 19.23
C ILE A 378 0.19 17.27 18.73
N LYS A 379 1.19 17.94 19.33
CA LYS A 379 2.62 17.73 19.04
C LYS A 379 3.02 16.27 19.24
N ALA A 380 2.69 15.69 20.40
CA ALA A 380 3.00 14.32 20.73
C ALA A 380 2.33 13.32 19.76
N THR A 381 1.13 13.64 19.29
CA THR A 381 0.44 12.82 18.27
C THR A 381 1.17 12.86 16.93
N LEU A 382 1.65 14.03 16.46
CA LEU A 382 2.47 14.11 15.25
C LEU A 382 3.81 13.38 15.42
N GLN A 383 4.47 13.57 16.56
CA GLN A 383 5.73 12.90 16.87
C GLN A 383 5.60 11.38 16.92
N SER A 384 4.44 10.86 17.34
CA SER A 384 4.18 9.42 17.36
C SER A 384 4.28 8.75 16.00
N ILE A 385 3.91 9.48 14.95
CA ILE A 385 4.04 9.00 13.56
C ILE A 385 5.52 8.83 13.22
N ALA A 386 6.34 9.83 13.54
CA ALA A 386 7.77 9.79 13.27
C ALA A 386 8.53 8.72 14.08
N TYR A 387 8.13 8.50 15.33
CA TYR A 387 8.70 7.42 16.15
C TYR A 387 8.41 6.03 15.59
N GLN A 388 7.17 5.78 15.16
CA GLN A 388 6.81 4.51 14.51
C GLN A 388 7.61 4.27 13.23
N VAL A 389 7.83 5.33 12.43
CA VAL A 389 8.69 5.26 11.24
C VAL A 389 10.13 4.91 11.64
N ARG A 390 10.67 5.48 12.72
CA ARG A 390 12.00 5.14 13.21
C ARG A 390 12.09 3.68 13.63
N ASP A 391 11.11 3.13 14.33
CA ASP A 391 11.07 1.71 14.68
C ASP A 391 11.26 0.81 13.46
N ILE A 392 10.61 1.16 12.33
CA ILE A 392 10.70 0.39 11.09
C ILE A 392 12.03 0.62 10.37
N ILE A 393 12.48 1.87 10.25
CA ILE A 393 13.73 2.20 9.57
C ILE A 393 14.93 1.54 10.27
N ASP A 394 14.99 1.61 11.59
CA ASP A 394 16.05 0.96 12.37
C ASP A 394 16.03 -0.57 12.13
N THR A 395 14.84 -1.17 12.09
CA THR A 395 14.68 -2.60 11.78
C THR A 395 15.09 -2.95 10.36
N MET A 396 14.72 -2.14 9.37
CA MET A 396 15.12 -2.32 7.97
C MET A 396 16.64 -2.27 7.79
N GLN A 397 17.31 -1.34 8.46
CA GLN A 397 18.77 -1.24 8.40
C GLN A 397 19.47 -2.48 8.97
N VAL A 398 18.90 -3.07 10.04
CA VAL A 398 19.41 -4.31 10.63
C VAL A 398 19.21 -5.49 9.66
N ASP A 399 17.99 -5.69 9.15
CA ASP A 399 17.67 -6.81 8.27
C ASP A 399 18.42 -6.74 6.92
N ALA A 400 18.48 -5.55 6.32
CA ALA A 400 19.15 -5.35 5.03
C ALA A 400 20.67 -5.15 5.16
N GLN A 401 21.21 -5.02 6.37
CA GLN A 401 22.63 -4.70 6.63
C GLN A 401 23.12 -3.49 5.81
N THR A 402 22.23 -2.52 5.60
CA THR A 402 22.47 -1.35 4.75
C THR A 402 22.03 -0.08 5.47
N ALA A 403 22.93 0.92 5.51
CA ALA A 403 22.60 2.23 6.06
C ALA A 403 21.72 3.02 5.10
N ILE A 404 20.62 3.56 5.60
CA ILE A 404 19.71 4.43 4.85
C ILE A 404 20.21 5.87 5.01
N GLN A 405 20.41 6.59 3.90
CA GLN A 405 20.87 7.96 3.90
C GLN A 405 19.73 8.97 3.71
N VAL A 406 18.74 8.61 2.92
CA VAL A 406 17.61 9.47 2.57
C VAL A 406 16.32 8.66 2.62
N LEU A 407 15.29 9.20 3.29
CA LEU A 407 13.94 8.68 3.23
C LEU A 407 13.11 9.55 2.27
N LYS A 408 12.67 8.96 1.16
CA LYS A 408 11.76 9.61 0.22
C LYS A 408 10.34 9.55 0.76
N VAL A 409 9.61 10.67 0.74
CA VAL A 409 8.28 10.73 1.35
C VAL A 409 7.22 11.32 0.41
N ASP A 410 6.01 10.82 0.54
CA ASP A 410 4.81 11.30 -0.13
C ASP A 410 3.56 11.09 0.74
N GLY A 411 2.39 11.40 0.19
CA GLY A 411 1.12 11.27 0.87
C GLY A 411 0.70 12.52 1.65
N GLY A 412 -0.54 12.52 2.15
CA GLY A 412 -1.16 13.72 2.71
C GLY A 412 -0.46 14.28 3.94
N ALA A 413 -0.02 13.43 4.89
CA ALA A 413 0.64 13.91 6.10
C ALA A 413 2.10 14.35 5.86
N ALA A 414 2.71 13.99 4.73
CA ALA A 414 4.01 14.52 4.32
C ALA A 414 4.00 16.03 4.04
N MET A 415 2.82 16.63 3.86
CA MET A 415 2.68 18.09 3.71
C MET A 415 2.89 18.87 5.03
N ASN A 416 2.90 18.21 6.17
CA ASN A 416 3.14 18.83 7.47
C ASN A 416 4.66 18.99 7.68
N ASN A 417 5.15 20.23 7.59
CA ASN A 417 6.58 20.52 7.70
C ASN A 417 7.14 20.29 9.11
N PHE A 418 6.31 20.43 10.16
CA PHE A 418 6.74 20.07 11.51
C PHE A 418 7.03 18.56 11.60
N LEU A 419 6.12 17.74 11.06
CA LEU A 419 6.30 16.29 11.04
C LEU A 419 7.53 15.90 10.23
N MET A 420 7.75 16.51 9.06
CA MET A 420 8.89 16.17 8.20
C MET A 420 10.22 16.55 8.83
N GLN A 421 10.31 17.75 9.47
CA GLN A 421 11.51 18.14 10.19
C GLN A 421 11.77 17.24 11.39
N PHE A 422 10.73 16.94 12.19
CA PHE A 422 10.89 16.02 13.31
C PHE A 422 11.24 14.60 12.86
N GLN A 423 10.74 14.17 11.70
CA GLN A 423 11.13 12.88 11.10
C GLN A 423 12.62 12.86 10.74
N ALA A 424 13.15 13.93 10.12
CA ALA A 424 14.57 14.07 9.84
C ALA A 424 15.40 14.03 11.14
N ASP A 425 14.98 14.80 12.11
CA ASP A 425 15.64 14.92 13.41
C ASP A 425 15.71 13.58 14.15
N ILE A 426 14.57 12.85 14.22
CA ILE A 426 14.50 11.61 15.01
C ILE A 426 15.16 10.41 14.30
N LEU A 427 15.24 10.42 12.98
CA LEU A 427 15.98 9.43 12.22
C LEU A 427 17.48 9.77 12.14
N GLY A 428 17.82 11.04 12.09
CA GLY A 428 19.19 11.52 11.85
C GLY A 428 19.62 11.33 10.39
N ILE A 429 18.67 11.32 9.45
CA ILE A 429 18.88 11.24 8.00
C ILE A 429 18.01 12.26 7.27
N ASP A 430 18.34 12.55 6.03
CA ASP A 430 17.59 13.47 5.20
C ASP A 430 16.20 12.92 4.84
N ILE A 431 15.19 13.80 4.84
CA ILE A 431 13.84 13.49 4.35
C ILE A 431 13.62 14.27 3.04
N ALA A 432 13.42 13.55 1.95
CA ALA A 432 13.16 14.12 0.64
C ALA A 432 11.68 13.99 0.26
N ARG A 433 10.95 15.10 0.33
CA ARG A 433 9.53 15.15 -0.06
C ARG A 433 9.44 15.23 -1.59
N ALA A 434 8.62 14.33 -2.19
CA ALA A 434 8.38 14.36 -3.63
C ALA A 434 7.72 15.68 -4.05
N LYS A 435 8.13 16.26 -5.15
CA LYS A 435 7.49 17.44 -5.76
C LYS A 435 6.09 17.08 -6.28
N ASN A 436 5.98 15.93 -6.95
CA ASN A 436 4.71 15.36 -7.37
C ASN A 436 4.25 14.36 -6.31
N LEU A 437 3.16 14.66 -5.62
CA LEU A 437 2.60 13.79 -4.58
C LEU A 437 1.80 12.60 -5.14
N GLU A 438 1.54 12.57 -6.45
CA GLU A 438 0.84 11.47 -7.15
C GLU A 438 1.81 10.33 -7.52
N THR A 439 2.77 10.04 -6.67
CA THR A 439 3.84 9.05 -6.94
C THR A 439 3.32 7.66 -7.23
N THR A 440 2.22 7.25 -6.58
CA THR A 440 1.57 5.96 -6.80
C THR A 440 1.04 5.83 -8.23
N ALA A 441 0.23 6.77 -8.67
CA ALA A 441 -0.30 6.78 -10.03
C ALA A 441 0.80 6.97 -11.07
N LEU A 442 1.79 7.83 -10.77
CA LEU A 442 2.94 8.06 -11.65
C LEU A 442 3.78 6.79 -11.84
N GLY A 443 3.96 6.00 -10.78
CA GLY A 443 4.66 4.72 -10.86
C GLY A 443 3.99 3.72 -11.80
N ALA A 444 2.65 3.61 -11.71
CA ALA A 444 1.88 2.79 -12.65
C ALA A 444 1.98 3.31 -14.09
N ALA A 445 1.96 4.64 -14.27
CA ALA A 445 2.15 5.26 -15.58
C ALA A 445 3.55 4.97 -16.13
N PHE A 446 4.60 5.06 -15.32
CA PHE A 446 5.97 4.76 -15.73
C PHE A 446 6.13 3.30 -16.17
N LEU A 447 5.60 2.34 -15.40
CA LEU A 447 5.61 0.93 -15.77
C LEU A 447 4.90 0.70 -17.12
N ALA A 448 3.73 1.33 -17.31
CA ALA A 448 2.98 1.23 -18.56
C ALA A 448 3.73 1.85 -19.74
N GLY A 449 4.28 3.03 -19.56
CA GLY A 449 4.99 3.75 -20.60
C GLY A 449 6.30 3.09 -21.03
N LEU A 450 7.02 2.46 -20.10
CA LEU A 450 8.22 1.66 -20.40
C LEU A 450 7.88 0.46 -21.29
N SER A 451 6.81 -0.26 -20.98
CA SER A 451 6.40 -1.46 -21.74
C SER A 451 6.09 -1.16 -23.20
N VAL A 452 5.55 0.04 -23.51
CA VAL A 452 5.21 0.44 -24.89
C VAL A 452 6.25 1.36 -25.54
N GLY A 453 7.38 1.63 -24.85
CA GLY A 453 8.44 2.53 -25.36
C GLY A 453 8.07 4.01 -25.37
N TYR A 454 7.05 4.41 -24.58
CA TYR A 454 6.75 5.83 -24.36
C TYR A 454 7.88 6.53 -23.61
N TRP A 455 8.44 5.92 -22.58
CA TRP A 455 9.76 6.21 -22.04
C TRP A 455 10.70 5.06 -22.40
N LYS A 456 11.94 5.42 -22.72
CA LYS A 456 12.91 4.47 -23.27
C LYS A 456 13.41 3.48 -22.21
N ASP A 457 13.80 3.99 -21.03
CA ASP A 457 14.46 3.22 -19.98
C ASP A 457 14.35 3.95 -18.62
N LEU A 458 14.88 3.31 -17.57
CA LEU A 458 14.89 3.88 -16.22
C LEU A 458 15.74 5.16 -16.10
N ASP A 459 16.75 5.32 -16.94
CA ASP A 459 17.60 6.51 -16.89
C ASP A 459 16.86 7.73 -17.45
N GLU A 460 16.01 7.57 -18.47
CA GLU A 460 15.10 8.64 -18.91
C GLU A 460 14.13 9.04 -17.79
N LEU A 461 13.60 8.07 -17.03
CA LEU A 461 12.73 8.37 -15.90
C LEU A 461 13.44 9.12 -14.78
N LYS A 462 14.70 8.78 -14.47
CA LYS A 462 15.51 9.50 -13.47
C LYS A 462 15.66 10.98 -13.80
N LEU A 463 15.69 11.36 -15.08
CA LEU A 463 15.75 12.74 -15.51
C LEU A 463 14.44 13.53 -15.29
N LEU A 464 13.32 12.84 -15.14
CA LEU A 464 12.03 13.46 -14.85
C LEU A 464 11.82 13.76 -13.37
N ASN A 465 12.71 13.23 -12.51
CA ASN A 465 12.60 13.41 -11.07
C ASN A 465 13.12 14.79 -10.66
N GLU A 466 12.20 15.68 -10.37
CA GLU A 466 12.53 16.90 -9.64
C GLU A 466 12.37 16.59 -8.12
N THR A 467 13.49 16.64 -7.39
CA THR A 467 13.49 16.66 -5.92
C THR A 467 12.64 17.85 -5.46
N GLY A 468 11.68 17.57 -4.58
CA GLY A 468 10.90 18.60 -3.92
C GLY A 468 11.69 19.24 -2.77
N GLU A 469 11.10 19.33 -1.62
CA GLU A 469 11.73 19.92 -0.43
C GLU A 469 12.56 18.88 0.32
N LEU A 470 13.75 19.29 0.78
CA LEU A 470 14.66 18.49 1.60
C LEU A 470 14.63 19.01 3.05
N PHE A 471 14.47 18.09 4.00
CA PHE A 471 14.56 18.36 5.43
C PHE A 471 15.81 17.66 5.97
N GLU A 472 16.77 18.44 6.42
CA GLU A 472 18.02 17.94 7.00
C GLU A 472 17.88 17.83 8.53
N PRO A 473 18.49 16.80 9.17
CA PRO A 473 18.46 16.65 10.62
C PRO A 473 19.21 17.80 11.33
N SER A 474 18.57 18.38 12.33
CA SER A 474 19.10 19.50 13.12
C SER A 474 19.22 19.19 14.61
N MET A 475 18.59 18.14 15.10
CA MET A 475 18.61 17.72 16.50
C MET A 475 19.93 17.03 16.86
N ASN A 476 20.49 17.37 18.03
CA ASN A 476 21.68 16.68 18.51
C ASN A 476 21.38 15.22 18.92
N GLU A 477 22.38 14.37 18.80
CA GLU A 477 22.27 12.92 19.02
C GLU A 477 21.76 12.57 20.42
N SER A 478 22.22 13.25 21.46
CA SER A 478 21.79 12.97 22.85
C SER A 478 20.29 13.20 23.03
N ARG A 479 19.76 14.28 22.44
CA ARG A 479 18.31 14.59 22.51
C ARG A 479 17.49 13.60 21.70
N LYS A 480 17.94 13.26 20.52
CA LYS A 480 17.34 12.24 19.66
C LYS A 480 17.16 10.91 20.39
N GLU A 481 18.23 10.42 21.00
CA GLU A 481 18.21 9.15 21.73
C GLU A 481 17.38 9.21 23.02
N GLN A 482 17.40 10.33 23.73
CA GLN A 482 16.54 10.54 24.89
C GLN A 482 15.05 10.43 24.54
N LEU A 483 14.62 11.11 23.49
CA LEU A 483 13.23 11.10 23.02
C LEU A 483 12.80 9.70 22.57
N TYR A 484 13.63 9.05 21.76
CA TYR A 484 13.33 7.71 21.30
C TYR A 484 13.29 6.67 22.42
N LYS A 485 14.16 6.78 23.41
CA LYS A 485 14.09 5.93 24.61
C LYS A 485 12.78 6.11 25.39
N GLY A 486 12.25 7.33 25.44
CA GLY A 486 10.92 7.64 26.00
C GLY A 486 9.82 6.94 25.20
N TRP A 487 9.86 7.02 23.87
CA TRP A 487 8.94 6.32 22.98
C TRP A 487 8.94 4.81 23.22
N LYS A 488 10.11 4.17 23.24
CA LYS A 488 10.22 2.71 23.49
C LYS A 488 9.63 2.29 24.84
N LYS A 489 9.74 3.13 25.88
CA LYS A 489 9.09 2.89 27.17
C LYS A 489 7.56 2.99 27.07
N ALA A 490 7.05 3.99 26.34
CA ALA A 490 5.61 4.16 26.13
C ALA A 490 4.99 2.97 25.37
N VAL A 491 5.65 2.52 24.30
CA VAL A 491 5.21 1.33 23.55
C VAL A 491 5.22 0.09 24.44
N LYS A 492 6.29 -0.14 25.21
CA LYS A 492 6.36 -1.28 26.13
C LYS A 492 5.24 -1.25 27.16
N ALA A 493 4.95 -0.09 27.75
CA ALA A 493 3.85 0.06 28.70
C ALA A 493 2.48 -0.21 28.04
N THR A 494 2.29 0.23 26.81
CA THR A 494 1.07 -0.06 26.02
C THR A 494 0.92 -1.57 25.75
N GLN A 495 2.00 -2.28 25.46
CA GLN A 495 1.98 -3.73 25.26
C GLN A 495 1.66 -4.49 26.55
N VAL A 496 2.25 -4.09 27.68
CA VAL A 496 1.96 -4.67 29.00
C VAL A 496 0.49 -4.47 29.37
N PHE A 497 -0.07 -3.28 29.11
CA PHE A 497 -1.50 -3.02 29.35
C PHE A 497 -2.42 -3.88 28.48
N ALA A 498 -1.94 -4.34 27.33
CA ALA A 498 -2.68 -5.19 26.40
C ALA A 498 -2.55 -6.71 26.72
N GLU A 499 -1.67 -7.08 27.64
CA GLU A 499 -1.58 -8.47 28.12
C GLU A 499 -2.89 -8.81 28.85
N ILE A 500 -3.55 -9.87 28.38
CA ILE A 500 -4.73 -10.40 29.04
C ILE A 500 -4.22 -11.19 30.23
N ASP A 501 -4.62 -10.81 31.46
CA ASP A 501 -4.41 -11.64 32.64
C ASP A 501 -5.19 -12.96 32.41
N ASP A 502 -4.45 -14.08 32.31
CA ASP A 502 -4.97 -15.43 32.22
C ASP A 502 -5.66 -15.87 33.55
#